data_12cfb67ad0d1e28e400d5d3318958aa5
#
_entry.id   12cfb67ad0d1e28e400d5d3318958aa5
#
_cell.length_a   1.000
_cell.length_b   1.000
_cell.length_c   1.000
_cell.angle_alpha   90.00
_cell.angle_beta   90.00
_cell.angle_gamma   90.00
#
_symmetry.space_group_name_H-M   'P 1'
#
loop_
_entity.id
_entity.type
_entity.pdbx_description
1 polymer ?
#
loop_
_entity_poly.entity_id
_entity_poly.type
_entity_poly.pdbx_seq_one_letter_code
_entity_poly.pdbx_strand_id
1 'polypeptide(L)'
;LDMFVEHRAVDFDMDKQKIPGDGVVTGYGKINGKLVYVFSQDFTVFGGSLSETHAEKICKIMDHAVRNGAPLIGLNDSGGARIQEGVVSLGGYAEVFKRNVLASGVIPQISLVMGPCAGGAVYSPSMTDFIFMVEDSSYMFVTGPDVVKTVTHEEVTAEELGGASTHSQKSGVADLTFENDRDALLMTREFMSYLPQSNQEYPETIECNDSIDREESALDTL
;
A
#
# COMPACT_ATOMS: atom_id res chain seq x y z
N LEU A 1 10.29 -14.08 -0.36
CA LEU A 1 10.05 -15.07 0.69
C LEU A 1 8.77 -15.86 0.40
N ASP A 2 8.72 -17.12 0.85
CA ASP A 2 7.53 -17.97 0.80
C ASP A 2 6.87 -18.06 -0.60
N MET A 3 7.68 -18.25 -1.63
CA MET A 3 7.25 -18.23 -3.04
C MET A 3 6.38 -19.44 -3.43
N PHE A 4 6.43 -20.51 -2.66
CA PHE A 4 5.75 -21.77 -2.98
C PHE A 4 4.58 -22.10 -2.05
N VAL A 5 4.26 -21.22 -1.09
CA VAL A 5 3.09 -21.43 -0.25
C VAL A 5 1.81 -21.19 -1.05
N GLU A 6 0.77 -21.94 -0.71
CA GLU A 6 -0.53 -21.89 -1.36
C GLU A 6 -1.61 -21.64 -0.31
N HIS A 7 -2.75 -21.12 -0.72
CA HIS A 7 -3.90 -20.97 0.18
C HIS A 7 -4.40 -22.33 0.70
N ARG A 8 -5.10 -22.31 1.82
CA ARG A 8 -5.61 -23.51 2.49
C ARG A 8 -7.09 -23.76 2.25
N ALA A 9 -7.75 -22.88 1.49
CA ALA A 9 -9.17 -23.00 1.19
C ALA A 9 -9.48 -24.30 0.42
N VAL A 10 -10.60 -24.91 0.77
CA VAL A 10 -11.12 -26.14 0.13
C VAL A 10 -12.52 -25.94 -0.42
N ASP A 11 -13.31 -25.02 0.15
CA ASP A 11 -14.66 -24.71 -0.30
C ASP A 11 -14.64 -24.02 -1.67
N PHE A 12 -15.74 -24.07 -2.41
CA PHE A 12 -15.90 -23.46 -3.73
C PHE A 12 -14.88 -23.94 -4.76
N ASP A 13 -14.48 -25.22 -4.70
CA ASP A 13 -13.48 -25.83 -5.58
C ASP A 13 -12.08 -25.15 -5.53
N MET A 14 -11.78 -24.44 -4.45
CA MET A 14 -10.48 -23.76 -4.27
C MET A 14 -9.32 -24.76 -4.13
N ASP A 15 -9.58 -25.98 -3.65
CA ASP A 15 -8.60 -27.06 -3.59
C ASP A 15 -8.03 -27.43 -4.97
N LYS A 16 -8.76 -27.17 -6.04
CA LYS A 16 -8.35 -27.40 -7.44
C LYS A 16 -7.62 -26.20 -8.08
N GLN A 17 -7.57 -25.07 -7.42
CA GLN A 17 -7.05 -23.81 -7.93
C GLN A 17 -5.86 -23.30 -7.10
N LYS A 18 -4.88 -24.17 -6.88
CA LYS A 18 -3.68 -23.84 -6.12
C LYS A 18 -2.69 -23.05 -6.95
N ILE A 19 -2.31 -21.88 -6.48
CA ILE A 19 -1.34 -21.00 -7.13
C ILE A 19 -0.20 -20.71 -6.15
N PRO A 20 1.06 -21.10 -6.48
CA PRO A 20 2.21 -20.82 -5.63
C PRO A 20 2.38 -19.31 -5.39
N GLY A 21 2.64 -18.94 -4.14
CA GLY A 21 2.79 -17.56 -3.73
C GLY A 21 1.50 -16.85 -3.37
N ASP A 22 0.36 -17.42 -3.72
CA ASP A 22 -1.00 -16.99 -3.36
C ASP A 22 -1.28 -15.49 -3.55
N GLY A 23 -0.85 -14.95 -4.71
CA GLY A 23 -1.19 -13.60 -5.13
C GLY A 23 -0.41 -12.47 -4.42
N VAL A 24 0.65 -12.79 -3.68
CA VAL A 24 1.54 -11.77 -3.13
C VAL A 24 3.01 -12.20 -3.17
N VAL A 25 3.83 -11.33 -3.69
CA VAL A 25 5.30 -11.47 -3.65
C VAL A 25 5.83 -10.67 -2.46
N THR A 26 6.62 -11.33 -1.61
CA THR A 26 7.22 -10.70 -0.44
C THR A 26 8.73 -10.86 -0.45
N GLY A 27 9.44 -9.82 -0.08
CA GLY A 27 10.89 -9.84 -0.11
C GLY A 27 11.53 -8.67 0.61
N TYR A 28 12.84 -8.59 0.47
CA TYR A 28 13.65 -7.48 0.95
C TYR A 28 14.77 -7.20 -0.04
N GLY A 29 15.28 -6.00 0.02
CA GLY A 29 16.36 -5.54 -0.84
C GLY A 29 17.02 -4.29 -0.30
N LYS A 30 17.75 -3.60 -1.14
CA LYS A 30 18.37 -2.32 -0.79
C LYS A 30 17.98 -1.23 -1.77
N ILE A 31 17.62 -0.08 -1.25
CA ILE A 31 17.47 1.17 -1.99
C ILE A 31 18.57 2.12 -1.48
N ASN A 32 19.43 2.59 -2.37
CA ASN A 32 20.55 3.46 -2.04
C ASN A 32 21.42 2.94 -0.88
N GLY A 33 21.64 1.61 -0.84
CA GLY A 33 22.41 0.94 0.21
C GLY A 33 21.65 0.62 1.49
N LYS A 34 20.49 1.24 1.74
CA LYS A 34 19.63 1.04 2.92
C LYS A 34 18.68 -0.14 2.73
N LEU A 35 18.50 -0.95 3.79
CA LEU A 35 17.60 -2.12 3.76
C LEU A 35 16.14 -1.67 3.70
N VAL A 36 15.35 -2.35 2.86
CA VAL A 36 13.89 -2.16 2.78
C VAL A 36 13.20 -3.51 2.66
N TYR A 37 11.98 -3.61 3.18
CA TYR A 37 11.09 -4.74 3.02
C TYR A 37 9.94 -4.37 2.10
N VAL A 38 9.52 -5.29 1.24
CA VAL A 38 8.52 -5.04 0.20
C VAL A 38 7.54 -6.19 0.13
N PHE A 39 6.27 -5.89 -0.01
CA PHE A 39 5.28 -6.81 -0.55
C PHE A 39 4.63 -6.20 -1.79
N SER A 40 4.25 -7.07 -2.73
CA SER A 40 3.55 -6.68 -3.96
C SER A 40 2.41 -7.64 -4.21
N GLN A 41 1.21 -7.12 -4.28
CA GLN A 41 0.02 -7.89 -4.60
C GLN A 41 -0.06 -8.10 -6.12
N ASP A 42 -0.56 -9.26 -6.52
CA ASP A 42 -0.74 -9.66 -7.91
C ASP A 42 -2.24 -9.82 -8.20
N PHE A 43 -2.80 -8.82 -8.89
CA PHE A 43 -4.22 -8.80 -9.23
C PHE A 43 -4.64 -9.95 -10.14
N THR A 44 -3.70 -10.53 -10.90
CA THR A 44 -4.01 -11.68 -11.78
C THR A 44 -4.33 -12.95 -11.01
N VAL A 45 -3.98 -13.02 -9.71
CA VAL A 45 -4.26 -14.13 -8.82
C VAL A 45 -5.45 -13.80 -7.93
N PHE A 46 -6.63 -14.31 -8.28
CA PHE A 46 -7.90 -14.10 -7.57
C PHE A 46 -8.22 -12.61 -7.30
N GLY A 47 -7.88 -11.72 -8.26
CA GLY A 47 -8.08 -10.28 -8.10
C GLY A 47 -7.23 -9.66 -6.98
N GLY A 48 -6.05 -10.22 -6.68
CA GLY A 48 -5.20 -9.78 -5.59
C GLY A 48 -5.83 -9.94 -4.21
N SER A 49 -6.92 -10.71 -4.10
CA SER A 49 -7.69 -10.83 -2.86
C SER A 49 -6.90 -11.50 -1.75
N LEU A 50 -7.06 -10.98 -0.54
CA LEU A 50 -6.33 -11.44 0.63
C LEU A 50 -6.95 -12.73 1.20
N SER A 51 -6.18 -13.81 1.17
CA SER A 51 -6.43 -15.05 1.88
C SER A 51 -5.73 -15.06 3.25
N GLU A 52 -5.95 -16.09 4.05
CA GLU A 52 -5.15 -16.33 5.26
C GLU A 52 -3.65 -16.40 4.95
N THR A 53 -3.26 -17.22 3.97
CA THR A 53 -1.86 -17.41 3.57
C THR A 53 -1.24 -16.11 2.99
N HIS A 54 -1.97 -15.38 2.16
CA HIS A 54 -1.57 -14.07 1.64
C HIS A 54 -1.30 -13.10 2.81
N ALA A 55 -2.21 -13.03 3.79
CA ALA A 55 -2.06 -12.21 4.98
C ALA A 55 -0.84 -12.63 5.82
N GLU A 56 -0.65 -13.94 6.06
CA GLU A 56 0.51 -14.45 6.81
C GLU A 56 1.84 -14.02 6.16
N LYS A 57 1.93 -14.00 4.84
CA LYS A 57 3.12 -13.54 4.11
C LYS A 57 3.38 -12.05 4.33
N ILE A 58 2.34 -11.22 4.22
CA ILE A 58 2.44 -9.78 4.50
C ILE A 58 2.83 -9.56 5.96
N CYS A 59 2.15 -10.21 6.89
CA CYS A 59 2.46 -10.12 8.33
C CYS A 59 3.90 -10.49 8.64
N LYS A 60 4.41 -11.56 8.03
CA LYS A 60 5.80 -11.99 8.19
C LYS A 60 6.79 -10.94 7.73
N ILE A 61 6.54 -10.31 6.58
CA ILE A 61 7.44 -9.26 6.07
C ILE A 61 7.39 -8.01 6.94
N MET A 62 6.21 -7.65 7.46
CA MET A 62 6.04 -6.55 8.41
C MET A 62 6.79 -6.80 9.73
N ASP A 63 6.69 -8.01 10.27
CA ASP A 63 7.41 -8.40 11.48
C ASP A 63 8.93 -8.35 11.29
N HIS A 64 9.42 -8.73 10.11
CA HIS A 64 10.84 -8.59 9.77
C HIS A 64 11.27 -7.13 9.63
N ALA A 65 10.46 -6.28 9.00
CA ALA A 65 10.72 -4.86 8.85
C ALA A 65 10.88 -4.16 10.21
N VAL A 66 9.91 -4.34 11.11
CA VAL A 66 9.95 -3.78 12.46
C VAL A 66 11.14 -4.32 13.26
N ARG A 67 11.39 -5.63 13.22
CA ARG A 67 12.51 -6.25 13.95
C ARG A 67 13.88 -5.74 13.52
N ASN A 68 14.03 -5.42 12.24
CA ASN A 68 15.29 -4.95 11.68
C ASN A 68 15.38 -3.42 11.59
N GLY A 69 14.36 -2.68 12.04
CA GLY A 69 14.31 -1.23 11.97
C GLY A 69 14.45 -0.73 10.53
N ALA A 70 13.70 -1.30 9.60
CA ALA A 70 13.79 -0.99 8.19
C ALA A 70 12.42 -0.64 7.61
N PRO A 71 12.33 0.30 6.65
CA PRO A 71 11.07 0.69 6.04
C PRO A 71 10.34 -0.47 5.36
N LEU A 72 9.01 -0.36 5.36
CA LEU A 72 8.11 -1.25 4.63
C LEU A 72 7.49 -0.52 3.44
N ILE A 73 7.55 -1.14 2.27
CA ILE A 73 6.91 -0.65 1.05
C ILE A 73 5.86 -1.67 0.61
N GLY A 74 4.61 -1.24 0.51
CA GLY A 74 3.52 -2.02 -0.05
C GLY A 74 3.18 -1.58 -1.46
N LEU A 75 3.22 -2.49 -2.44
CA LEU A 75 2.66 -2.29 -3.77
C LEU A 75 1.27 -2.92 -3.74
N ASN A 76 0.25 -2.06 -3.66
CA ASN A 76 -1.12 -2.45 -3.36
C ASN A 76 -1.95 -2.53 -4.65
N ASP A 77 -2.56 -3.70 -4.88
CA ASP A 77 -3.42 -3.98 -6.01
C ASP A 77 -4.34 -5.16 -5.64
N SER A 78 -5.53 -4.86 -5.08
CA SER A 78 -6.36 -5.88 -4.45
C SER A 78 -7.85 -5.53 -4.44
N GLY A 79 -8.66 -6.48 -4.85
CA GLY A 79 -10.12 -6.40 -4.72
C GLY A 79 -10.67 -6.56 -3.29
N GLY A 80 -9.82 -6.79 -2.29
CA GLY A 80 -10.24 -6.91 -0.89
C GLY A 80 -10.13 -8.33 -0.33
N ALA A 81 -11.04 -8.69 0.57
CA ALA A 81 -11.05 -10.01 1.20
C ALA A 81 -11.40 -11.12 0.20
N ARG A 82 -10.70 -12.26 0.26
CA ARG A 82 -11.05 -13.45 -0.53
C ARG A 82 -12.32 -14.07 0.03
N ILE A 83 -13.44 -13.80 -0.63
CA ILE A 83 -14.78 -14.18 -0.14
C ILE A 83 -14.95 -15.69 0.05
N GLN A 84 -14.25 -16.51 -0.73
CA GLN A 84 -14.28 -17.98 -0.62
C GLN A 84 -13.71 -18.48 0.73
N GLU A 85 -12.91 -17.69 1.41
CA GLU A 85 -12.36 -18.00 2.75
C GLU A 85 -13.18 -17.41 3.90
N GLY A 86 -14.19 -16.59 3.58
CA GLY A 86 -15.12 -16.04 4.58
C GLY A 86 -14.41 -15.26 5.68
N VAL A 87 -14.75 -15.57 6.92
CA VAL A 87 -14.25 -14.88 8.13
C VAL A 87 -12.74 -15.02 8.32
N VAL A 88 -12.12 -16.07 7.80
CA VAL A 88 -10.68 -16.30 7.92
C VAL A 88 -9.89 -15.21 7.17
N SER A 89 -10.36 -14.82 5.97
CA SER A 89 -9.79 -13.69 5.24
C SER A 89 -9.90 -12.37 6.04
N LEU A 90 -11.03 -12.13 6.71
CA LEU A 90 -11.21 -10.95 7.56
C LEU A 90 -10.26 -10.98 8.76
N GLY A 91 -10.04 -12.16 9.35
CA GLY A 91 -9.01 -12.36 10.38
C GLY A 91 -7.61 -12.02 9.88
N GLY A 92 -7.30 -12.39 8.63
CA GLY A 92 -6.06 -12.02 7.96
C GLY A 92 -5.86 -10.50 7.88
N TYR A 93 -6.90 -9.76 7.47
CA TYR A 93 -6.85 -8.30 7.49
C TYR A 93 -6.63 -7.73 8.89
N ALA A 94 -7.30 -8.26 9.90
CA ALA A 94 -7.11 -7.81 11.28
C ALA A 94 -5.65 -7.92 11.74
N GLU A 95 -4.97 -9.02 11.36
CA GLU A 95 -3.55 -9.21 11.67
C GLU A 95 -2.62 -8.24 10.91
N VAL A 96 -2.95 -7.89 9.66
CA VAL A 96 -2.23 -6.85 8.90
C VAL A 96 -2.44 -5.47 9.55
N PHE A 97 -3.70 -5.09 9.85
CA PHE A 97 -4.02 -3.79 10.46
C PHE A 97 -3.34 -3.61 11.83
N LYS A 98 -3.35 -4.66 12.65
CA LYS A 98 -2.63 -4.66 13.92
C LYS A 98 -1.14 -4.31 13.72
N ARG A 99 -0.51 -4.86 12.69
CA ARG A 99 0.90 -4.59 12.40
C ARG A 99 1.13 -3.20 11.84
N ASN A 100 0.22 -2.66 11.02
CA ASN A 100 0.29 -1.25 10.62
C ASN A 100 0.31 -0.33 11.84
N VAL A 101 -0.60 -0.56 12.79
CA VAL A 101 -0.68 0.23 14.03
C VAL A 101 0.58 0.09 14.88
N LEU A 102 1.09 -1.14 15.06
CA LEU A 102 2.29 -1.37 15.87
C LEU A 102 3.58 -0.85 15.22
N ALA A 103 3.63 -0.76 13.90
CA ALA A 103 4.76 -0.22 13.15
C ALA A 103 4.73 1.31 13.04
N SER A 104 3.58 1.95 13.26
CA SER A 104 3.41 3.41 13.19
C SER A 104 4.34 4.12 14.16
N GLY A 105 5.11 5.09 13.65
CA GLY A 105 6.12 5.80 14.42
C GLY A 105 7.37 4.97 14.78
N VAL A 106 7.46 3.72 14.34
CA VAL A 106 8.63 2.85 14.56
C VAL A 106 9.48 2.75 13.30
N ILE A 107 8.86 2.42 12.18
CA ILE A 107 9.48 2.37 10.85
C ILE A 107 8.62 3.11 9.85
N PRO A 108 9.20 3.71 8.80
CA PRO A 108 8.43 4.27 7.70
C PRO A 108 7.62 3.18 6.97
N GLN A 109 6.33 3.45 6.75
CA GLN A 109 5.41 2.62 5.99
C GLN A 109 4.94 3.39 4.76
N ILE A 110 5.25 2.91 3.57
CA ILE A 110 4.89 3.57 2.30
C ILE A 110 3.99 2.63 1.51
N SER A 111 2.84 3.15 1.08
CA SER A 111 1.91 2.44 0.21
C SER A 111 1.89 3.08 -1.17
N LEU A 112 2.24 2.27 -2.19
CA LEU A 112 1.98 2.59 -3.59
C LEU A 112 0.70 1.88 -3.99
N VAL A 113 -0.32 2.61 -4.33
CA VAL A 113 -1.57 2.08 -4.89
C VAL A 113 -1.41 2.08 -6.40
N MET A 114 -1.25 0.91 -6.99
CA MET A 114 -0.92 0.72 -8.40
C MET A 114 -2.07 0.14 -9.22
N GLY A 115 -3.12 -0.28 -8.54
CA GLY A 115 -4.35 -0.80 -9.10
C GLY A 115 -5.53 -0.57 -8.15
N PRO A 116 -6.64 -1.27 -8.30
CA PRO A 116 -7.74 -1.19 -7.37
C PRO A 116 -7.34 -1.57 -5.94
N CYS A 117 -7.79 -0.77 -4.96
CA CYS A 117 -7.78 -1.12 -3.54
C CYS A 117 -9.20 -0.94 -3.01
N ALA A 118 -9.96 -2.02 -2.96
CA ALA A 118 -11.37 -2.00 -2.60
C ALA A 118 -11.65 -2.79 -1.30
N GLY A 119 -12.69 -2.40 -0.59
CA GLY A 119 -13.10 -3.07 0.64
C GLY A 119 -11.99 -3.10 1.69
N GLY A 120 -11.67 -4.28 2.22
CA GLY A 120 -10.60 -4.45 3.22
C GLY A 120 -9.22 -3.97 2.74
N ALA A 121 -8.96 -4.01 1.44
CA ALA A 121 -7.67 -3.62 0.85
C ALA A 121 -7.40 -2.10 0.92
N VAL A 122 -8.41 -1.27 1.14
CA VAL A 122 -8.22 0.18 1.25
C VAL A 122 -7.75 0.61 2.63
N TYR A 123 -8.06 -0.17 3.67
CA TYR A 123 -7.76 0.22 5.05
C TYR A 123 -6.27 0.15 5.39
N SER A 124 -5.58 -0.90 4.96
CA SER A 124 -4.15 -1.04 5.24
C SER A 124 -3.31 0.11 4.67
N PRO A 125 -3.42 0.46 3.37
CA PRO A 125 -2.76 1.66 2.83
C PRO A 125 -3.10 2.94 3.59
N SER A 126 -4.38 3.12 3.97
CA SER A 126 -4.84 4.31 4.68
C SER A 126 -4.29 4.46 6.10
N MET A 127 -3.67 3.42 6.66
CA MET A 127 -3.01 3.43 7.96
C MET A 127 -1.49 3.58 7.88
N THR A 128 -0.93 3.68 6.68
CA THR A 128 0.51 3.88 6.46
C THR A 128 0.88 5.37 6.52
N ASP A 129 2.17 5.68 6.55
CA ASP A 129 2.63 7.05 6.73
C ASP A 129 2.55 7.86 5.43
N PHE A 130 2.72 7.21 4.26
CA PHE A 130 2.68 7.86 2.95
C PHE A 130 1.91 7.00 1.95
N ILE A 131 1.06 7.66 1.17
CA ILE A 131 0.21 7.04 0.15
C ILE A 131 0.48 7.67 -1.19
N PHE A 132 0.99 6.89 -2.12
CA PHE A 132 1.26 7.26 -3.50
C PHE A 132 0.29 6.57 -4.43
N MET A 133 -0.26 7.29 -5.40
CA MET A 133 -1.25 6.74 -6.33
C MET A 133 -0.81 6.94 -7.79
N VAL A 134 -1.21 6.02 -8.65
CA VAL A 134 -0.99 6.11 -10.11
C VAL A 134 -2.28 6.57 -10.78
N GLU A 135 -2.19 7.61 -11.59
CA GLU A 135 -3.33 8.19 -12.30
C GLU A 135 -3.98 7.18 -13.25
N ASP A 136 -5.29 7.27 -13.42
CA ASP A 136 -6.11 6.47 -14.33
C ASP A 136 -6.05 4.94 -14.13
N SER A 137 -5.30 4.43 -13.16
CA SER A 137 -5.16 2.99 -12.90
C SER A 137 -5.38 2.59 -11.45
N SER A 138 -5.13 3.49 -10.51
CA SER A 138 -5.26 3.20 -9.08
C SER A 138 -6.53 3.80 -8.49
N TYR A 139 -7.17 3.03 -7.62
CA TYR A 139 -8.42 3.43 -6.98
C TYR A 139 -8.42 3.02 -5.50
N MET A 140 -8.89 3.91 -4.65
CA MET A 140 -9.09 3.63 -3.22
C MET A 140 -10.54 3.95 -2.85
N PHE A 141 -11.33 2.93 -2.55
CA PHE A 141 -12.70 3.10 -2.07
C PHE A 141 -13.17 1.91 -1.22
N VAL A 142 -14.06 2.16 -0.29
CA VAL A 142 -14.64 1.10 0.55
C VAL A 142 -15.52 0.17 -0.29
N THR A 143 -16.31 0.75 -1.21
CA THR A 143 -17.13 0.01 -2.17
C THR A 143 -17.00 0.64 -3.55
N GLY A 144 -17.06 -0.18 -4.61
CA GLY A 144 -16.97 0.30 -5.99
C GLY A 144 -18.24 0.98 -6.49
N PRO A 145 -18.19 1.60 -7.71
CA PRO A 145 -19.30 2.34 -8.30
C PRO A 145 -20.63 1.58 -8.40
N ASP A 146 -20.61 0.29 -8.69
CA ASP A 146 -21.81 -0.53 -8.81
C ASP A 146 -22.58 -0.66 -7.49
N VAL A 147 -21.86 -0.76 -6.37
CA VAL A 147 -22.46 -0.80 -5.04
C VAL A 147 -23.03 0.57 -4.67
N VAL A 148 -22.30 1.64 -4.96
CA VAL A 148 -22.78 3.03 -4.77
C VAL A 148 -24.09 3.22 -5.54
N LYS A 149 -24.11 2.88 -6.83
CA LYS A 149 -25.31 2.97 -7.66
C LYS A 149 -26.49 2.17 -7.10
N THR A 150 -26.23 0.98 -6.58
CA THR A 150 -27.29 0.11 -6.04
C THR A 150 -27.87 0.65 -4.74
N VAL A 151 -27.04 1.25 -3.87
CA VAL A 151 -27.44 1.66 -2.51
C VAL A 151 -27.91 3.10 -2.47
N THR A 152 -27.20 4.03 -3.14
CA THR A 152 -27.48 5.47 -3.10
C THR A 152 -28.17 5.99 -4.35
N HIS A 153 -28.24 5.17 -5.43
CA HIS A 153 -28.75 5.52 -6.75
C HIS A 153 -27.94 6.64 -7.45
N GLU A 154 -26.71 6.87 -6.99
CA GLU A 154 -25.77 7.79 -7.62
C GLU A 154 -24.96 7.09 -8.71
N GLU A 155 -24.76 7.76 -9.84
CA GLU A 155 -23.88 7.30 -10.90
C GLU A 155 -22.54 8.02 -10.79
N VAL A 156 -21.49 7.28 -10.49
CA VAL A 156 -20.10 7.78 -10.36
C VAL A 156 -19.16 6.85 -11.10
N THR A 157 -18.11 7.42 -11.66
CA THR A 157 -17.00 6.62 -12.22
C THR A 157 -16.04 6.19 -11.10
N ALA A 158 -15.20 5.20 -11.36
CA ALA A 158 -14.18 4.78 -10.40
C ALA A 158 -13.20 5.92 -10.06
N GLU A 159 -12.83 6.73 -11.06
CA GLU A 159 -11.94 7.89 -10.89
C GLU A 159 -12.59 8.98 -10.01
N GLU A 160 -13.86 9.31 -10.24
CA GLU A 160 -14.60 10.29 -9.43
C GLU A 160 -14.80 9.82 -7.99
N LEU A 161 -15.01 8.52 -7.79
CA LEU A 161 -15.25 7.93 -6.49
C LEU A 161 -13.99 7.83 -5.64
N GLY A 162 -12.89 7.39 -6.23
CA GLY A 162 -11.66 7.11 -5.46
C GLY A 162 -10.40 7.02 -6.30
N GLY A 163 -10.31 7.72 -7.42
CA GLY A 163 -9.10 7.80 -8.24
C GLY A 163 -8.03 8.72 -7.63
N ALA A 164 -6.86 8.71 -8.25
CA ALA A 164 -5.70 9.48 -7.79
C ALA A 164 -6.00 10.99 -7.71
N SER A 165 -6.70 11.54 -8.70
CA SER A 165 -7.10 12.95 -8.71
C SER A 165 -8.05 13.31 -7.57
N THR A 166 -8.99 12.42 -7.25
CA THR A 166 -9.93 12.62 -6.15
C THR A 166 -9.20 12.61 -4.81
N HIS A 167 -8.28 11.68 -4.61
CA HIS A 167 -7.57 11.55 -3.34
C HIS A 167 -6.46 12.59 -3.14
N SER A 168 -5.87 13.14 -4.19
CA SER A 168 -4.88 14.21 -4.08
C SER A 168 -5.52 15.60 -3.92
N GLN A 169 -6.65 15.88 -4.63
CA GLN A 169 -7.22 17.23 -4.70
C GLN A 169 -8.40 17.48 -3.75
N LYS A 170 -9.21 16.44 -3.45
CA LYS A 170 -10.42 16.58 -2.66
C LYS A 170 -10.31 16.02 -1.25
N SER A 171 -9.83 14.78 -1.10
CA SER A 171 -9.75 14.13 0.22
C SER A 171 -8.42 14.35 0.94
N GLY A 172 -7.34 14.62 0.21
CA GLY A 172 -6.00 14.76 0.77
C GLY A 172 -5.41 13.44 1.30
N VAL A 173 -5.96 12.29 0.87
CA VAL A 173 -5.47 10.97 1.29
C VAL A 173 -4.20 10.58 0.54
N ALA A 174 -4.09 10.93 -0.74
CA ALA A 174 -2.88 10.68 -1.52
C ALA A 174 -1.88 11.83 -1.35
N ASP A 175 -0.68 11.50 -0.90
CA ASP A 175 0.42 12.46 -0.73
C ASP A 175 1.04 12.86 -2.08
N LEU A 176 1.19 11.87 -2.99
CA LEU A 176 1.73 12.10 -4.34
C LEU A 176 0.96 11.27 -5.37
N THR A 177 0.88 11.81 -6.58
CA THR A 177 0.33 11.11 -7.75
C THR A 177 1.33 11.05 -8.88
N PHE A 178 1.24 10.01 -9.72
CA PHE A 178 2.18 9.75 -10.81
C PHE A 178 1.43 9.30 -12.06
N GLU A 179 1.95 9.68 -13.23
CA GLU A 179 1.37 9.32 -14.51
C GLU A 179 1.42 7.80 -14.81
N ASN A 180 2.38 7.09 -14.22
CA ASN A 180 2.56 5.66 -14.46
C ASN A 180 3.36 4.97 -13.33
N ASP A 181 3.28 3.64 -13.33
CA ASP A 181 3.93 2.76 -12.32
C ASP A 181 5.44 2.97 -12.22
N ARG A 182 6.10 3.20 -13.35
CA ARG A 182 7.56 3.36 -13.39
C ARG A 182 7.99 4.61 -12.65
N ASP A 183 7.31 5.71 -12.87
CA ASP A 183 7.62 7.00 -12.26
C ASP A 183 7.30 6.95 -10.76
N ALA A 184 6.19 6.28 -10.37
CA ALA A 184 5.87 6.02 -8.98
C ALA A 184 6.98 5.24 -8.25
N LEU A 185 7.50 4.19 -8.88
CA LEU A 185 8.60 3.38 -8.32
C LEU A 185 9.93 4.14 -8.26
N LEU A 186 10.25 4.95 -9.26
CA LEU A 186 11.47 5.78 -9.28
C LEU A 186 11.41 6.86 -8.21
N MET A 187 10.29 7.56 -8.09
CA MET A 187 10.10 8.59 -7.07
C MET A 187 10.09 7.99 -5.66
N THR A 188 9.52 6.81 -5.47
CA THR A 188 9.59 6.11 -4.18
C THR A 188 11.05 5.85 -3.76
N ARG A 189 11.91 5.47 -4.71
CA ARG A 189 13.34 5.27 -4.42
C ARG A 189 14.05 6.58 -4.04
N GLU A 190 13.68 7.67 -4.67
CA GLU A 190 14.19 9.01 -4.34
C GLU A 190 13.65 9.45 -2.97
N PHE A 191 12.34 9.32 -2.75
CA PHE A 191 11.68 9.68 -1.50
C PHE A 191 12.29 8.96 -0.29
N MET A 192 12.66 7.69 -0.45
CA MET A 192 13.37 6.92 0.58
C MET A 192 14.70 7.52 1.00
N SER A 193 15.33 8.38 0.18
CA SER A 193 16.60 9.04 0.56
C SER A 193 16.41 10.11 1.64
N TYR A 194 15.20 10.66 1.75
CA TYR A 194 14.87 11.69 2.74
C TYR A 194 14.43 11.13 4.09
N LEU A 195 14.15 9.82 4.16
CA LEU A 195 13.64 9.18 5.36
C LEU A 195 14.74 8.48 6.16
N PRO A 196 14.64 8.49 7.51
CA PRO A 196 15.44 7.60 8.34
C PRO A 196 14.98 6.15 8.16
N GLN A 197 15.82 5.20 8.55
CA GLN A 197 15.46 3.76 8.50
C GLN A 197 14.38 3.41 9.53
N SER A 198 14.44 4.04 10.70
CA SER A 198 13.49 3.82 11.80
C SER A 198 13.57 5.00 12.79
N ASN A 199 12.73 4.96 13.81
CA ASN A 199 12.75 5.94 14.91
C ASN A 199 14.03 5.91 15.77
N GLN A 200 14.96 5.01 15.50
CA GLN A 200 16.27 4.95 16.14
C GLN A 200 17.32 5.80 15.41
N GLU A 201 16.99 6.34 14.27
CA GLU A 201 17.87 7.17 13.44
C GLU A 201 17.27 8.56 13.26
N TYR A 202 18.14 9.54 13.07
CA TYR A 202 17.75 10.88 12.66
C TYR A 202 17.88 11.01 11.13
N PRO A 203 17.08 11.89 10.49
CA PRO A 203 17.28 12.24 9.09
C PRO A 203 18.70 12.72 8.84
N GLU A 204 19.24 12.41 7.68
CA GLU A 204 20.58 12.86 7.30
C GLU A 204 20.63 14.40 7.25
N THR A 205 21.62 14.98 7.90
CA THR A 205 21.82 16.43 7.90
C THR A 205 22.66 16.81 6.69
N ILE A 206 22.11 17.64 5.83
CA ILE A 206 22.80 18.21 4.66
C ILE A 206 23.18 19.65 4.98
N GLU A 207 24.41 20.05 4.61
CA GLU A 207 24.82 21.43 4.72
C GLU A 207 23.93 22.31 3.84
N CYS A 208 23.28 23.29 4.45
CA CYS A 208 22.40 24.21 3.76
C CYS A 208 23.06 25.57 3.60
N ASN A 209 23.20 26.04 2.38
CA ASN A 209 23.73 27.38 2.04
C ASN A 209 22.63 28.42 1.87
N ASP A 210 21.37 28.06 2.11
CA ASP A 210 20.24 28.97 2.01
C ASP A 210 20.23 29.92 3.23
N SER A 211 20.01 31.22 2.99
CA SER A 211 19.95 32.19 4.09
C SER A 211 18.74 31.93 4.97
N ILE A 212 18.93 32.00 6.29
CA ILE A 212 17.83 31.93 7.26
C ILE A 212 16.83 33.10 7.09
N ASP A 213 17.32 34.22 6.54
CA ASP A 213 16.53 35.43 6.30
C ASP A 213 16.05 35.54 4.84
N ARG A 214 16.07 34.43 4.07
CA ARG A 214 15.54 34.41 2.71
C ARG A 214 14.03 34.67 2.73
N GLU A 215 13.63 35.68 1.98
CA GLU A 215 12.23 35.96 1.67
C GLU A 215 11.90 35.50 0.24
N GLU A 216 10.77 34.87 0.06
CA GLU A 216 10.28 34.42 -1.24
C GLU A 216 8.98 35.12 -1.57
N SER A 217 9.06 36.10 -2.47
CA SER A 217 7.90 36.93 -2.83
C SER A 217 6.75 36.17 -3.50
N ALA A 218 7.01 34.97 -4.03
CA ALA A 218 5.96 34.12 -4.58
C ALA A 218 4.94 33.66 -3.51
N LEU A 219 5.36 33.59 -2.23
CA LEU A 219 4.46 33.21 -1.13
C LEU A 219 3.44 34.32 -0.78
N ASP A 220 3.71 35.57 -1.18
CA ASP A 220 2.79 36.71 -0.94
C ASP A 220 1.55 36.64 -1.87
N THR A 221 1.56 35.74 -2.86
CA THR A 221 0.47 35.58 -3.85
C THR A 221 -0.38 34.31 -3.64
N LEU A 222 -0.15 33.57 -2.55
CA LEU A 222 -0.91 32.38 -2.18
C LEU A 222 -2.29 32.72 -1.59
#